data_c7e337b471e59dbae16f3955086d5cf5
#
_entry.id   c7e337b471e59dbae16f3955086d5cf5
#
_cell.length_a   1.000
_cell.length_b   1.000
_cell.length_c   1.000
_cell.angle_alpha   90.00
_cell.angle_beta   90.00
_cell.angle_gamma   90.00
#
_symmetry.space_group_name_H-M   'P 1'
#
loop_
_entity.id
_entity.type
_entity.pdbx_description
1 polymer ?
#
loop_
_entity_poly.entity_id
_entity_poly.type
_entity_poly.pdbx_seq_one_letter_code
_entity_poly.pdbx_strand_id
1 'polypeptide(L)'
;MAFGLGRQRLGLAAGIAALFFRELAALYCVICWLLDASERRWRLVAGWTLGMIAYAVFYAVHMSQVGTLVDTAARAHDEGWLQLGGAGFVISTAQMNAYLLVLPQWLSAVCLVLALLGAAGWNSPAGKRLAWTLAAYLATFAVVGQPFNQYWGCLYAPLLCFALARSVAAVGDLLKASGWWHDARTSVGHVDRVVAGR
;
A
#
# COMPACT_ATOMS: atom_id res chain seq x y z
N MET A 1 -3.08 -6.61 -9.67
CA MET A 1 -2.70 -7.14 -11.00
C MET A 1 -3.82 -7.02 -12.03
N ALA A 2 -5.05 -7.50 -11.79
CA ALA A 2 -6.13 -7.49 -12.78
C ALA A 2 -6.42 -6.11 -13.40
N PHE A 3 -6.42 -5.05 -12.61
CA PHE A 3 -6.57 -3.67 -13.11
C PHE A 3 -5.41 -3.22 -14.01
N GLY A 4 -4.18 -3.61 -13.70
CA GLY A 4 -3.02 -3.31 -14.55
C GLY A 4 -3.04 -4.01 -15.91
N LEU A 5 -3.75 -5.14 -15.99
CA LEU A 5 -3.96 -5.90 -17.22
C LEU A 5 -5.25 -5.48 -17.97
N GLY A 6 -5.90 -4.38 -17.57
CA GLY A 6 -7.17 -3.92 -18.16
C GLY A 6 -8.40 -4.77 -17.81
N ARG A 7 -8.26 -5.81 -16.99
CA ARG A 7 -9.36 -6.72 -16.59
C ARG A 7 -10.12 -6.17 -15.39
N GLN A 8 -10.78 -5.03 -15.58
CA GLN A 8 -11.42 -4.26 -14.50
C GLN A 8 -12.48 -5.07 -13.72
N ARG A 9 -13.33 -5.82 -14.43
CA ARG A 9 -14.38 -6.66 -13.80
C ARG A 9 -13.78 -7.75 -12.90
N LEU A 10 -12.68 -8.37 -13.36
CA LEU A 10 -11.96 -9.37 -12.56
C LEU A 10 -11.33 -8.74 -11.32
N GLY A 11 -10.79 -7.52 -11.45
CA GLY A 11 -10.26 -6.76 -10.32
C GLY A 11 -11.32 -6.42 -9.28
N LEU A 12 -12.51 -6.01 -9.72
CA LEU A 12 -13.68 -5.78 -8.86
C LEU A 12 -14.07 -7.08 -8.13
N ALA A 13 -14.30 -8.17 -8.88
CA ALA A 13 -14.70 -9.43 -8.30
C ALA A 13 -13.70 -9.96 -7.26
N ALA A 14 -12.39 -9.89 -7.57
CA ALA A 14 -11.34 -10.30 -6.66
C ALA A 14 -11.28 -9.43 -5.40
N GLY A 15 -11.47 -8.11 -5.53
CA GLY A 15 -11.50 -7.19 -4.40
C GLY A 15 -12.69 -7.43 -3.47
N ILE A 16 -13.89 -7.64 -4.03
CA ILE A 16 -15.07 -8.00 -3.23
C ILE A 16 -14.89 -9.38 -2.59
N ALA A 17 -14.37 -10.37 -3.30
CA ALA A 17 -14.08 -11.66 -2.69
C ALA A 17 -13.10 -11.53 -1.52
N ALA A 18 -12.00 -10.76 -1.67
CA ALA A 18 -11.05 -10.50 -0.59
C ALA A 18 -11.72 -9.88 0.63
N LEU A 19 -12.71 -9.00 0.45
CA LEU A 19 -13.46 -8.36 1.53
C LEU A 19 -14.23 -9.40 2.38
N PHE A 20 -14.81 -10.43 1.75
CA PHE A 20 -15.50 -11.51 2.46
C PHE A 20 -14.54 -12.45 3.22
N PHE A 21 -13.26 -12.51 2.82
CA PHE A 21 -12.24 -13.25 3.57
C PHE A 21 -11.63 -12.43 4.71
N ARG A 22 -11.54 -11.11 4.54
CA ARG A 22 -10.89 -10.24 5.53
C ARG A 22 -11.46 -8.82 5.47
N GLU A 23 -12.03 -8.40 6.59
CA GLU A 23 -12.65 -7.08 6.76
C GLU A 23 -11.70 -5.91 6.44
N LEU A 24 -10.41 -6.07 6.73
CA LEU A 24 -9.40 -5.05 6.42
C LEU A 24 -9.23 -4.78 4.92
N ALA A 25 -9.69 -5.68 4.04
CA ALA A 25 -9.74 -5.44 2.60
C ALA A 25 -10.79 -4.35 2.22
N ALA A 26 -11.66 -3.95 3.15
CA ALA A 26 -12.60 -2.83 2.94
C ALA A 26 -11.85 -1.55 2.55
N LEU A 27 -10.69 -1.30 3.14
CA LEU A 27 -9.89 -0.13 2.81
C LEU A 27 -9.48 -0.10 1.34
N TYR A 28 -9.03 -1.24 0.80
CA TYR A 28 -8.74 -1.38 -0.62
C TYR A 28 -9.98 -1.16 -1.50
N CYS A 29 -11.13 -1.71 -1.10
CA CYS A 29 -12.39 -1.55 -1.84
C CYS A 29 -12.80 -0.07 -1.89
N VAL A 30 -12.71 0.65 -0.77
CA VAL A 30 -13.00 2.10 -0.69
C VAL A 30 -12.06 2.90 -1.58
N ILE A 31 -10.76 2.62 -1.56
CA ILE A 31 -9.79 3.30 -2.43
C ILE A 31 -10.11 3.06 -3.91
N CYS A 32 -10.42 1.82 -4.29
CA CYS A 32 -10.81 1.51 -5.66
C CYS A 32 -12.12 2.20 -6.06
N TRP A 33 -13.09 2.25 -5.17
CA TRP A 33 -14.36 2.97 -5.36
C TRP A 33 -14.12 4.46 -5.59
N LEU A 34 -13.31 5.13 -4.76
CA LEU A 34 -12.97 6.55 -4.89
C LEU A 34 -12.26 6.84 -6.21
N LEU A 35 -11.29 6.01 -6.59
CA LEU A 35 -10.56 6.17 -7.85
C LEU A 35 -11.47 5.97 -9.07
N ASP A 36 -12.36 4.96 -9.04
CA ASP A 36 -13.31 4.74 -10.13
C ASP A 36 -14.36 5.86 -10.19
N ALA A 37 -14.76 6.44 -9.04
CA ALA A 37 -15.64 7.60 -8.98
C ALA A 37 -14.96 8.86 -9.58
N SER A 38 -13.70 9.12 -9.23
CA SER A 38 -12.93 10.24 -9.77
C SER A 38 -12.74 10.15 -11.29
N GLU A 39 -12.64 8.93 -11.82
CA GLU A 39 -12.53 8.63 -13.24
C GLU A 39 -13.90 8.47 -13.94
N ARG A 40 -15.01 8.75 -13.22
CA ARG A 40 -16.41 8.65 -13.71
C ARG A 40 -16.78 7.27 -14.24
N ARG A 41 -16.19 6.20 -13.73
CA ARG A 41 -16.47 4.81 -14.12
C ARG A 41 -17.69 4.25 -13.37
N TRP A 42 -18.86 4.85 -13.57
CA TRP A 42 -20.05 4.60 -12.78
C TRP A 42 -20.48 3.14 -12.67
N ARG A 43 -20.21 2.30 -13.70
CA ARG A 43 -20.50 0.86 -13.64
C ARG A 43 -19.64 0.13 -12.60
N LEU A 44 -18.36 0.52 -12.45
CA LEU A 44 -17.48 -0.05 -11.43
C LEU A 44 -17.83 0.50 -10.05
N VAL A 45 -18.16 1.79 -9.95
CA VAL A 45 -18.63 2.42 -8.72
C VAL A 45 -19.87 1.69 -8.20
N ALA A 46 -20.86 1.44 -9.05
CA ALA A 46 -22.06 0.67 -8.67
C ALA A 46 -21.70 -0.76 -8.21
N GLY A 47 -20.77 -1.43 -8.91
CA GLY A 47 -20.29 -2.76 -8.52
C GLY A 47 -19.61 -2.78 -7.15
N TRP A 48 -18.72 -1.82 -6.88
CA TRP A 48 -18.11 -1.66 -5.55
C TRP A 48 -19.13 -1.38 -4.47
N THR A 49 -20.09 -0.46 -4.72
CA THR A 49 -21.16 -0.11 -3.78
C THR A 49 -22.00 -1.33 -3.43
N LEU A 50 -22.47 -2.07 -4.44
CA LEU A 50 -23.27 -3.28 -4.22
C LEU A 50 -22.49 -4.35 -3.45
N GLY A 51 -21.22 -4.57 -3.79
CA GLY A 51 -20.37 -5.53 -3.10
C GLY A 51 -20.11 -5.15 -1.64
N MET A 52 -19.86 -3.87 -1.35
CA MET A 52 -19.68 -3.38 0.02
C MET A 52 -20.99 -3.44 0.83
N ILE A 53 -22.13 -3.15 0.22
CA ILE A 53 -23.45 -3.30 0.88
C ILE A 53 -23.71 -4.79 1.19
N ALA A 54 -23.48 -5.69 0.23
CA ALA A 54 -23.64 -7.13 0.45
C ALA A 54 -22.75 -7.63 1.61
N TYR A 55 -21.51 -7.15 1.66
CA TYR A 55 -20.61 -7.46 2.78
C TYR A 55 -21.12 -6.88 4.10
N ALA A 56 -21.61 -5.64 4.14
CA ALA A 56 -22.13 -5.02 5.35
C ALA A 56 -23.32 -5.80 5.91
N VAL A 57 -24.23 -6.27 5.05
CA VAL A 57 -25.35 -7.14 5.44
C VAL A 57 -24.85 -8.46 6.00
N PHE A 58 -23.91 -9.12 5.27
CA PHE A 58 -23.29 -10.36 5.74
C PHE A 58 -22.63 -10.18 7.11
N TYR A 59 -21.85 -9.13 7.27
CA TYR A 59 -21.15 -8.84 8.51
C TYR A 59 -22.10 -8.57 9.67
N ALA A 60 -23.19 -7.82 9.45
CA ALA A 60 -24.21 -7.54 10.46
C ALA A 60 -24.90 -8.84 10.93
N VAL A 61 -25.25 -9.73 10.00
CA VAL A 61 -25.82 -11.05 10.32
C VAL A 61 -24.81 -11.92 11.08
N HIS A 62 -23.57 -11.95 10.61
CA HIS A 62 -22.49 -12.70 11.27
C HIS A 62 -22.27 -12.22 12.71
N MET A 63 -22.15 -10.91 12.91
CA MET A 63 -21.94 -10.33 14.24
C MET A 63 -23.13 -10.53 15.17
N SER A 64 -24.36 -10.54 14.68
CA SER A 64 -25.54 -10.84 15.51
C SER A 64 -25.50 -12.27 16.05
N GLN A 65 -25.00 -13.23 15.28
CA GLN A 65 -24.83 -14.62 15.71
C GLN A 65 -23.64 -14.79 16.66
N VAL A 66 -22.49 -14.17 16.34
CA VAL A 66 -21.31 -14.21 17.21
C VAL A 66 -21.61 -13.60 18.57
N GLY A 67 -22.36 -12.48 18.62
CA GLY A 67 -22.74 -11.81 19.86
C GLY A 67 -23.58 -12.67 20.81
N THR A 68 -24.26 -13.72 20.31
CA THR A 68 -25.00 -14.68 21.14
C THR A 68 -24.13 -15.80 21.72
N LEU A 69 -22.98 -16.05 21.11
CA LEU A 69 -22.10 -17.17 21.45
C LEU A 69 -20.88 -16.76 22.27
N VAL A 70 -20.47 -15.47 22.18
CA VAL A 70 -19.28 -14.97 22.87
C VAL A 70 -19.70 -14.30 24.18
N ASP A 71 -19.26 -14.89 25.30
CA ASP A 71 -19.46 -14.29 26.63
C ASP A 71 -18.73 -12.94 26.73
N THR A 72 -19.32 -12.00 27.45
CA THR A 72 -18.72 -10.68 27.75
C THR A 72 -17.36 -10.77 28.43
N ALA A 73 -17.07 -11.86 29.13
CA ALA A 73 -15.77 -12.17 29.73
C ALA A 73 -14.66 -12.50 28.68
N ALA A 74 -15.03 -12.84 27.46
CA ALA A 74 -14.08 -13.16 26.39
C ALA A 74 -13.52 -11.92 25.65
N ARG A 75 -13.87 -10.71 26.08
CA ARG A 75 -13.29 -9.47 25.55
C ARG A 75 -11.84 -9.33 26.01
N ALA A 76 -10.93 -9.78 25.16
CA ALA A 76 -9.51 -9.88 25.50
C ALA A 76 -8.78 -8.52 25.64
N HIS A 77 -9.39 -7.40 25.27
CA HIS A 77 -8.72 -6.10 25.26
C HIS A 77 -9.67 -4.97 25.65
N ASP A 78 -9.55 -4.51 26.90
CA ASP A 78 -10.31 -3.36 27.44
C ASP A 78 -9.89 -2.03 26.79
N GLU A 79 -8.66 -1.96 26.25
CA GLU A 79 -8.08 -0.72 25.70
C GLU A 79 -8.55 -0.36 24.28
N GLY A 80 -9.34 -1.23 23.63
CA GLY A 80 -9.85 -1.01 22.27
C GLY A 80 -8.78 -1.10 21.17
N TRP A 81 -9.19 -0.81 19.94
CA TRP A 81 -8.35 -0.94 18.73
C TRP A 81 -7.68 0.37 18.33
N LEU A 82 -8.12 1.52 18.87
CA LEU A 82 -7.58 2.85 18.58
C LEU A 82 -6.38 3.11 19.47
N GLN A 83 -5.24 2.58 19.08
CA GLN A 83 -3.96 2.89 19.71
C GLN A 83 -3.03 3.51 18.66
N LEU A 84 -2.39 4.62 19.02
CA LEU A 84 -1.44 5.29 18.17
C LEU A 84 -0.19 4.44 17.98
N GLY A 85 -0.16 3.62 16.93
CA GLY A 85 0.97 2.77 16.57
C GLY A 85 2.19 3.57 16.12
N GLY A 86 1.95 4.72 15.53
CA GLY A 86 2.99 5.64 15.04
C GLY A 86 3.91 4.99 13.99
N ALA A 87 5.06 5.61 13.78
CA ALA A 87 6.05 5.14 12.81
C ALA A 87 6.61 3.75 13.16
N GLY A 88 6.75 3.44 14.45
CA GLY A 88 7.27 2.14 14.89
C GLY A 88 6.39 0.98 14.46
N PHE A 89 5.08 1.10 14.66
CA PHE A 89 4.13 0.07 14.24
C PHE A 89 4.05 -0.05 12.71
N VAL A 90 4.06 1.09 11.98
CA VAL A 90 4.10 1.10 10.51
C VAL A 90 5.32 0.34 9.99
N ILE A 91 6.51 0.57 10.56
CA ILE A 91 7.73 -0.15 10.16
C ILE A 91 7.61 -1.64 10.51
N SER A 92 7.07 -1.98 11.68
CA SER A 92 6.86 -3.38 12.08
C SER A 92 5.89 -4.11 11.15
N THR A 93 4.81 -3.46 10.71
CA THR A 93 3.91 -4.03 9.70
C THR A 93 4.59 -4.16 8.34
N ALA A 94 5.45 -3.20 7.94
CA ALA A 94 6.20 -3.28 6.69
C ALA A 94 7.19 -4.45 6.67
N GLN A 95 7.68 -4.90 7.84
CA GLN A 95 8.55 -6.07 7.96
C GLN A 95 7.84 -7.41 7.69
N MET A 96 6.50 -7.44 7.68
CA MET A 96 5.73 -8.68 7.52
C MET A 96 5.75 -9.23 6.09
N ASN A 97 6.95 -9.48 5.59
CA ASN A 97 7.23 -10.21 4.35
C ASN A 97 8.50 -11.06 4.50
N ALA A 98 8.64 -12.06 3.62
CA ALA A 98 9.70 -13.08 3.74
C ALA A 98 11.13 -12.51 3.74
N TYR A 99 11.34 -11.34 3.13
CA TYR A 99 12.68 -10.75 3.00
C TYR A 99 13.00 -9.78 4.15
N LEU A 100 12.07 -8.87 4.46
CA LEU A 100 12.30 -7.83 5.46
C LEU A 100 12.23 -8.37 6.89
N LEU A 101 11.52 -9.48 7.12
CA LEU A 101 11.34 -10.05 8.46
C LEU A 101 12.66 -10.43 9.15
N VAL A 102 13.66 -10.84 8.36
CA VAL A 102 14.99 -11.23 8.86
C VAL A 102 15.99 -10.07 8.90
N LEU A 103 15.60 -8.90 8.41
CA LEU A 103 16.46 -7.73 8.34
C LEU A 103 16.26 -6.81 9.56
N PRO A 104 17.30 -6.04 9.92
CA PRO A 104 17.16 -5.06 11.01
C PRO A 104 16.12 -3.99 10.64
N GLN A 105 15.39 -3.50 11.63
CA GLN A 105 14.26 -2.60 11.48
C GLN A 105 14.61 -1.30 10.71
N TRP A 106 15.83 -0.77 10.89
CA TRP A 106 16.27 0.42 10.17
C TRP A 106 16.34 0.19 8.65
N LEU A 107 16.73 -1.02 8.22
CA LEU A 107 16.78 -1.36 6.80
C LEU A 107 15.37 -1.47 6.22
N SER A 108 14.43 -2.00 6.99
CA SER A 108 13.01 -2.01 6.61
C SER A 108 12.45 -0.60 6.47
N ALA A 109 12.86 0.34 7.33
CA ALA A 109 12.50 1.75 7.18
C ALA A 109 13.04 2.36 5.88
N VAL A 110 14.30 2.09 5.53
CA VAL A 110 14.89 2.53 4.24
C VAL A 110 14.12 1.93 3.06
N CYS A 111 13.83 0.62 3.09
CA CYS A 111 13.05 -0.04 2.05
C CYS A 111 11.64 0.56 1.93
N LEU A 112 11.00 0.92 3.04
CA LEU A 112 9.70 1.57 3.04
C LEU A 112 9.75 2.94 2.36
N VAL A 113 10.74 3.77 2.68
CA VAL A 113 10.92 5.08 2.03
C VAL A 113 11.14 4.92 0.53
N LEU A 114 12.00 3.99 0.11
CA LEU A 114 12.24 3.69 -1.30
C LEU A 114 10.97 3.17 -1.99
N ALA A 115 10.20 2.32 -1.33
CA ALA A 115 8.92 1.84 -1.87
C ALA A 115 7.92 3.00 -2.05
N LEU A 116 7.81 3.92 -1.08
CA LEU A 116 6.96 5.10 -1.20
C LEU A 116 7.38 5.98 -2.37
N LEU A 117 8.68 6.20 -2.54
CA LEU A 117 9.22 6.93 -3.68
C LEU A 117 8.87 6.24 -5.01
N GLY A 118 9.06 4.92 -5.09
CA GLY A 118 8.70 4.14 -6.28
C GLY A 118 7.20 4.16 -6.59
N ALA A 119 6.36 4.10 -5.56
CA ALA A 119 4.91 4.22 -5.69
C ALA A 119 4.49 5.61 -6.20
N ALA A 120 5.06 6.67 -5.63
CA ALA A 120 4.79 8.06 -6.02
C ALA A 120 5.23 8.36 -7.46
N GLY A 121 6.37 7.82 -7.88
CA GLY A 121 6.90 7.98 -9.25
C GLY A 121 6.21 7.11 -10.31
N TRP A 122 5.23 6.27 -9.94
CA TRP A 122 4.60 5.35 -10.87
C TRP A 122 3.34 5.94 -11.52
N ASN A 123 3.52 6.73 -12.58
CA ASN A 123 2.47 7.44 -13.32
C ASN A 123 1.64 6.53 -14.24
N SER A 124 0.97 5.52 -13.69
CA SER A 124 0.03 4.67 -14.43
C SER A 124 -1.25 4.45 -13.61
N PRO A 125 -2.36 4.02 -14.22
CA PRO A 125 -3.57 3.68 -13.47
C PRO A 125 -3.34 2.61 -12.40
N ALA A 126 -2.47 1.63 -12.67
CA ALA A 126 -2.08 0.62 -11.70
C ALA A 126 -1.21 1.22 -10.58
N GLY A 127 -0.26 2.08 -10.93
CA GLY A 127 0.60 2.79 -9.97
C GLY A 127 -0.20 3.68 -9.04
N LYS A 128 -1.16 4.44 -9.56
CA LYS A 128 -2.06 5.26 -8.74
C LYS A 128 -2.85 4.43 -7.72
N ARG A 129 -3.43 3.31 -8.16
CA ARG A 129 -4.15 2.40 -7.24
C ARG A 129 -3.23 1.85 -6.16
N LEU A 130 -2.04 1.39 -6.55
CA LEU A 130 -1.03 0.90 -5.62
C LEU A 130 -0.63 1.97 -4.62
N ALA A 131 -0.29 3.18 -5.09
CA ALA A 131 0.16 4.28 -4.24
C ALA A 131 -0.91 4.68 -3.20
N TRP A 132 -2.15 4.89 -3.65
CA TRP A 132 -3.25 5.24 -2.75
C TRP A 132 -3.60 4.12 -1.78
N THR A 133 -3.59 2.86 -2.22
CA THR A 133 -3.84 1.71 -1.34
C THR A 133 -2.75 1.60 -0.29
N LEU A 134 -1.48 1.71 -0.69
CA LEU A 134 -0.35 1.67 0.23
C LEU A 134 -0.42 2.81 1.24
N ALA A 135 -0.62 4.05 0.78
CA ALA A 135 -0.75 5.22 1.65
C ALA A 135 -1.91 5.06 2.65
N ALA A 136 -3.05 4.54 2.22
CA ALA A 136 -4.20 4.33 3.09
C ALA A 136 -3.91 3.29 4.18
N TYR A 137 -3.30 2.14 3.84
CA TYR A 137 -2.92 1.15 4.86
C TYR A 137 -1.90 1.71 5.85
N LEU A 138 -0.86 2.38 5.38
CA LEU A 138 0.16 2.96 6.25
C LEU A 138 -0.42 4.03 7.18
N ALA A 139 -1.28 4.91 6.66
CA ALA A 139 -1.96 5.92 7.46
C ALA A 139 -2.90 5.29 8.50
N THR A 140 -3.67 4.27 8.12
CA THR A 140 -4.56 3.55 9.03
C THR A 140 -3.76 2.86 10.13
N PHE A 141 -2.68 2.16 9.81
CA PHE A 141 -1.86 1.45 10.78
C PHE A 141 -1.01 2.37 11.66
N ALA A 142 -0.79 3.63 11.24
CA ALA A 142 -0.20 4.62 12.13
C ALA A 142 -1.13 5.00 13.29
N VAL A 143 -2.46 4.86 13.12
CA VAL A 143 -3.49 5.28 14.08
C VAL A 143 -4.18 4.10 14.75
N VAL A 144 -4.35 2.98 14.03
CA VAL A 144 -5.10 1.80 14.48
C VAL A 144 -4.18 0.59 14.49
N GLY A 145 -4.01 -0.02 15.63
CA GLY A 145 -3.30 -1.29 15.72
C GLY A 145 -2.67 -1.55 17.08
N GLN A 146 -2.80 -2.78 17.50
CA GLN A 146 -2.12 -3.29 18.69
C GLN A 146 -0.76 -3.89 18.27
N PRO A 147 0.29 -3.86 19.09
CA PRO A 147 1.61 -4.37 18.74
C PRO A 147 1.60 -5.81 18.19
N PHE A 148 0.71 -6.66 18.68
CA PHE A 148 0.56 -8.04 18.19
C PHE A 148 -0.08 -8.16 16.82
N ASN A 149 -0.67 -7.07 16.27
CA ASN A 149 -1.28 -7.04 14.94
C ASN A 149 -0.30 -6.69 13.82
N GLN A 150 0.99 -6.70 14.06
CA GLN A 150 2.01 -6.43 13.03
C GLN A 150 1.82 -7.29 11.77
N TYR A 151 1.26 -8.50 11.89
CA TYR A 151 0.95 -9.41 10.77
C TYR A 151 -0.07 -8.82 9.77
N TRP A 152 -0.78 -7.73 10.10
CA TRP A 152 -1.63 -7.02 9.15
C TRP A 152 -0.83 -6.47 7.97
N GLY A 153 0.46 -6.29 8.12
CA GLY A 153 1.38 -5.92 7.04
C GLY A 153 1.34 -6.87 5.84
N CYS A 154 0.96 -8.14 6.02
CA CYS A 154 0.78 -9.10 4.92
C CYS A 154 -0.26 -8.63 3.88
N LEU A 155 -1.21 -7.74 4.26
CA LEU A 155 -2.21 -7.21 3.34
C LEU A 155 -1.61 -6.36 2.23
N TYR A 156 -0.55 -5.62 2.53
CA TYR A 156 0.08 -4.74 1.56
C TYR A 156 1.52 -5.13 1.20
N ALA A 157 2.08 -6.18 1.81
CA ALA A 157 3.43 -6.66 1.52
C ALA A 157 3.71 -6.87 0.02
N PRO A 158 2.80 -7.47 -0.78
CA PRO A 158 3.01 -7.56 -2.23
C PRO A 158 3.09 -6.20 -2.91
N LEU A 159 2.34 -5.21 -2.43
CA LEU A 159 2.37 -3.84 -2.98
C LEU A 159 3.71 -3.17 -2.69
N LEU A 160 4.29 -3.39 -1.51
CA LEU A 160 5.63 -2.90 -1.18
C LEU A 160 6.69 -3.45 -2.13
N CYS A 161 6.63 -4.74 -2.48
CA CYS A 161 7.57 -5.35 -3.41
C CYS A 161 7.52 -4.68 -4.79
N PHE A 162 6.32 -4.45 -5.34
CA PHE A 162 6.16 -3.75 -6.61
C PHE A 162 6.62 -2.29 -6.55
N ALA A 163 6.28 -1.60 -5.47
CA ALA A 163 6.69 -0.23 -5.24
C ALA A 163 8.22 -0.12 -5.12
N LEU A 164 8.85 -1.02 -4.37
CA LEU A 164 10.31 -1.08 -4.21
C LEU A 164 11.01 -1.36 -5.54
N ALA A 165 10.51 -2.29 -6.35
CA ALA A 165 11.05 -2.54 -7.69
C ALA A 165 11.01 -1.29 -8.59
N ARG A 166 10.00 -0.42 -8.43
CA ARG A 166 9.88 0.85 -9.15
C ARG A 166 10.77 1.96 -8.61
N SER A 167 11.29 1.83 -7.40
CA SER A 167 12.12 2.87 -6.77
C SER A 167 13.37 3.20 -7.58
N VAL A 168 13.99 2.21 -8.22
CA VAL A 168 15.17 2.42 -9.07
C VAL A 168 14.88 3.40 -10.21
N ALA A 169 13.75 3.22 -10.89
CA ALA A 169 13.33 4.13 -11.95
C ALA A 169 12.99 5.53 -11.40
N ALA A 170 12.26 5.60 -10.27
CA ALA A 170 11.88 6.86 -9.64
C ALA A 170 13.12 7.67 -9.18
N VAL A 171 14.10 7.01 -8.59
CA VAL A 171 15.40 7.64 -8.24
C VAL A 171 16.11 8.15 -9.49
N GLY A 172 16.17 7.34 -10.55
CA GLY A 172 16.77 7.75 -11.82
C GLY A 172 16.09 8.98 -12.43
N ASP A 173 14.76 9.06 -12.36
CA ASP A 173 13.99 10.21 -12.86
C ASP A 173 14.25 11.46 -12.01
N LEU A 174 14.36 11.32 -10.69
CA LEU A 174 14.74 12.43 -9.79
C LEU A 174 16.16 12.94 -10.07
N LEU A 175 17.12 12.05 -10.26
CA LEU A 175 18.49 12.43 -10.58
C LEU A 175 18.59 13.16 -11.91
N LYS A 176 17.81 12.75 -12.91
CA LYS A 176 17.71 13.49 -14.19
C LYS A 176 17.07 14.87 -14.00
N ALA A 177 15.99 14.94 -13.23
CA ALA A 177 15.28 16.20 -12.98
C ALA A 177 16.10 17.21 -12.16
N SER A 178 16.97 16.72 -11.29
CA SER A 178 17.87 17.57 -10.49
C SER A 178 19.04 18.20 -11.27
N GLY A 179 19.22 17.83 -12.55
CA GLY A 179 20.36 18.31 -13.36
C GLY A 179 21.71 17.66 -13.02
N TRP A 180 21.80 16.92 -11.93
CA TRP A 180 23.05 16.32 -11.44
C TRP A 180 23.75 15.46 -12.49
N TRP A 181 22.99 14.83 -13.37
CA TRP A 181 23.52 14.01 -14.46
C TRP A 181 24.11 14.84 -15.62
N HIS A 182 23.69 16.08 -15.79
CA HIS A 182 24.27 17.00 -16.80
C HIS A 182 25.60 17.55 -16.31
N ASP A 183 25.70 17.94 -15.03
CA ASP A 183 26.91 18.52 -14.47
C ASP A 183 28.06 17.48 -14.41
N ALA A 184 27.75 16.21 -14.15
CA ALA A 184 28.75 15.14 -14.14
C ALA A 184 29.37 14.90 -15.53
N ARG A 185 28.61 15.03 -16.62
CA ARG A 185 29.15 14.89 -18.00
C ARG A 185 29.96 16.10 -18.45
N THR A 186 29.59 17.28 -18.05
CA THR A 186 30.35 18.49 -18.38
C THR A 186 31.67 18.57 -17.65
N SER A 187 31.73 18.10 -16.40
CA SER A 187 32.97 18.06 -15.62
C SER A 187 33.99 17.05 -16.19
N VAL A 188 33.54 15.86 -16.59
CA VAL A 188 34.41 14.85 -17.22
C VAL A 188 34.94 15.34 -18.58
N GLY A 189 34.09 15.92 -19.42
CA GLY A 189 34.53 16.46 -20.72
C GLY A 189 35.45 17.68 -20.62
N HIS A 190 35.49 18.35 -19.46
CA HIS A 190 36.48 19.44 -19.24
C HIS A 190 37.84 18.88 -18.83
N VAL A 191 37.91 17.81 -18.06
CA VAL A 191 39.15 17.15 -17.67
C VAL A 191 39.85 16.54 -18.89
N ASP A 192 39.10 15.88 -19.78
CA ASP A 192 39.67 15.26 -20.99
C ASP A 192 40.26 16.30 -21.96
N ARG A 193 39.67 17.49 -22.07
CA ARG A 193 40.23 18.57 -22.89
C ARG A 193 41.50 19.19 -22.30
N VAL A 194 41.62 19.24 -20.99
CA VAL A 194 42.84 19.76 -20.35
C VAL A 194 44.00 18.77 -20.46
N VAL A 195 43.71 17.47 -20.46
CA VAL A 195 44.74 16.40 -20.62
C VAL A 195 45.19 16.24 -22.06
N ALA A 196 44.30 16.44 -23.04
CA ALA A 196 44.60 16.32 -24.46
C ALA A 196 45.33 17.55 -25.05
N GLY A 197 45.40 18.65 -24.32
CA GLY A 197 46.07 19.90 -24.72
C GLY A 197 47.52 20.06 -24.22
N ARG A 198 48.10 18.99 -23.66
CA ARG A 198 49.52 18.89 -23.28
C ARG A 198 50.24 17.88 -24.16
#